data_7e6ef8448a1927d19fdcdd44d3de0cd3
#
_entry.id   7e6ef8448a1927d19fdcdd44d3de0cd3
#
_cell.length_a   1.000
_cell.length_b   1.000
_cell.length_c   1.000
_cell.angle_alpha   90.00
_cell.angle_beta   90.00
_cell.angle_gamma   90.00
#
_symmetry.space_group_name_H-M   'P 1'
#
loop_
_entity.id
_entity.type
_entity.pdbx_description
1 polymer ?
#
loop_
_entity_poly.entity_id
_entity_poly.type
_entity_poly.pdbx_seq_one_letter_code
_entity_poly.pdbx_strand_id
1 'polypeptide(L)'
;ENSFDNVLCCFVWRNVSDTEKALSEVYRVLKPGGKFILLDMTRPKNSFLKIIHKIGTYILLHFVGFITLNLKEYSFLYKSLDFYPQPEVHLSKNNYTNLVIERVGLFDFVYLGVFTK
;
A
#
# COMPACT_ATOMS: atom_id res chain seq x y z
N GLU A 1 7.25 -16.94 16.97
CA GLU A 1 8.25 -15.87 16.99
C GLU A 1 9.48 -16.29 16.19
N ASN A 2 10.08 -15.33 15.45
CA ASN A 2 11.34 -15.56 14.71
C ASN A 2 11.31 -16.78 13.78
N SER A 3 10.21 -16.95 13.01
CA SER A 3 9.99 -18.15 12.20
C SER A 3 10.24 -17.91 10.71
N PHE A 4 10.13 -16.67 10.25
CA PHE A 4 10.19 -16.34 8.83
C PHE A 4 11.38 -15.45 8.51
N ASP A 5 12.05 -15.74 7.39
CA ASP A 5 13.13 -14.90 6.86
C ASP A 5 12.56 -13.68 6.13
N ASN A 6 11.43 -13.86 5.44
CA ASN A 6 10.74 -12.77 4.74
C ASN A 6 9.22 -12.93 4.87
N VAL A 7 8.53 -11.79 4.93
CA VAL A 7 7.06 -11.68 4.84
C VAL A 7 6.73 -10.76 3.69
N LEU A 8 5.80 -11.16 2.83
CA LEU A 8 5.37 -10.41 1.65
C LEU A 8 3.90 -10.02 1.79
N CYS A 9 3.58 -8.77 1.47
CA CYS A 9 2.21 -8.27 1.42
C CYS A 9 2.02 -7.44 0.14
N CYS A 10 1.13 -7.89 -0.75
CA CYS A 10 0.91 -7.24 -2.03
C CYS A 10 -0.55 -6.83 -2.19
N PHE A 11 -0.81 -5.54 -2.42
CA PHE A 11 -2.12 -4.93 -2.75
C PHE A 11 -3.25 -5.18 -1.73
N VAL A 12 -2.90 -5.44 -0.48
CA VAL A 12 -3.86 -5.72 0.61
C VAL A 12 -3.72 -4.73 1.76
N TRP A 13 -2.56 -4.12 1.92
CA TRP A 13 -2.21 -3.33 3.10
C TRP A 13 -3.19 -2.19 3.41
N ARG A 14 -3.65 -1.46 2.38
CA ARG A 14 -4.63 -0.38 2.55
C ARG A 14 -6.00 -0.85 3.06
N ASN A 15 -6.27 -2.16 3.05
CA ASN A 15 -7.50 -2.76 3.56
C ASN A 15 -7.34 -3.29 5.00
N VAL A 16 -6.15 -3.20 5.57
CA VAL A 16 -5.87 -3.60 6.95
C VAL A 16 -6.41 -2.52 7.89
N SER A 17 -7.32 -2.89 8.78
CA SER A 17 -7.98 -1.96 9.70
C SER A 17 -7.06 -1.46 10.82
N ASP A 18 -6.15 -2.31 11.30
CA ASP A 18 -5.18 -2.00 12.35
C ASP A 18 -3.76 -2.30 11.85
N THR A 19 -3.17 -1.32 11.20
CA THR A 19 -1.85 -1.45 10.59
C THR A 19 -0.73 -1.50 11.62
N GLU A 20 -0.89 -0.86 12.79
CA GLU A 20 0.11 -0.90 13.86
C GLU A 20 0.20 -2.30 14.46
N LYS A 21 -0.95 -2.91 14.74
CA LYS A 21 -1.01 -4.30 15.20
C LYS A 21 -0.46 -5.27 14.16
N ALA A 22 -0.80 -5.08 12.90
CA ALA A 22 -0.29 -5.91 11.80
C ALA A 22 1.23 -5.79 11.66
N LEU A 23 1.80 -4.59 11.71
CA LEU A 23 3.27 -4.37 11.71
C LEU A 23 3.95 -5.03 12.90
N SER A 24 3.36 -4.91 14.09
CA SER A 24 3.88 -5.55 15.32
C SER A 24 3.89 -7.06 15.20
N GLU A 25 2.85 -7.66 14.63
CA GLU A 25 2.76 -9.10 14.44
C GLU A 25 3.74 -9.61 13.37
N VAL A 26 3.89 -8.89 12.26
CA VAL A 26 4.92 -9.18 11.26
C VAL A 26 6.31 -9.11 11.88
N TYR A 27 6.57 -8.06 12.69
CA TYR A 27 7.84 -7.94 13.41
C TYR A 27 8.09 -9.13 14.33
N ARG A 28 7.08 -9.58 15.06
CA ARG A 28 7.18 -10.72 16.01
C ARG A 28 7.58 -12.01 15.29
N VAL A 29 7.02 -12.27 14.11
CA VAL A 29 7.26 -13.53 13.38
C VAL A 29 8.52 -13.52 12.52
N LEU A 30 9.06 -12.36 12.16
CA LEU A 30 10.32 -12.24 11.43
C LEU A 30 11.51 -12.63 12.30
N LYS A 31 12.47 -13.31 11.73
CA LYS A 31 13.80 -13.54 12.32
C LYS A 31 14.58 -12.22 12.41
N PRO A 32 15.57 -12.10 13.31
CA PRO A 32 16.52 -11.00 13.27
C PRO A 32 17.17 -10.88 11.90
N GLY A 33 17.19 -9.67 11.33
CA GLY A 33 17.63 -9.41 9.95
C GLY A 33 16.63 -9.80 8.86
N GLY A 34 15.50 -10.38 9.22
CA GLY A 34 14.41 -10.72 8.31
C GLY A 34 13.72 -9.47 7.73
N LYS A 35 13.08 -9.60 6.59
CA LYS A 35 12.49 -8.48 5.85
C LYS A 35 10.99 -8.62 5.71
N PHE A 36 10.27 -7.51 5.93
CA PHE A 36 8.90 -7.35 5.51
C PHE A 36 8.87 -6.51 4.22
N ILE A 37 8.32 -7.06 3.17
CA ILE A 37 8.24 -6.44 1.84
C ILE A 37 6.79 -6.15 1.55
N LEU A 38 6.49 -4.87 1.38
CA LEU A 38 5.14 -4.35 1.18
C LEU A 38 5.04 -3.67 -0.18
N LEU A 39 4.16 -4.17 -1.04
CA LEU A 39 3.82 -3.57 -2.32
C LEU A 39 2.35 -3.17 -2.32
N ASP A 40 2.05 -1.89 -2.47
CA ASP A 40 0.66 -1.42 -2.54
C ASP A 40 0.54 -0.16 -3.40
N MET A 41 -0.70 0.25 -3.65
CA MET A 41 -1.02 1.44 -4.43
C MET A 41 -1.20 2.65 -3.53
N THR A 42 -0.85 3.83 -4.07
CA THR A 42 -1.04 5.13 -3.43
C THR A 42 -1.33 6.20 -4.46
N ARG A 43 -1.74 7.40 -4.04
CA ARG A 43 -1.86 8.54 -4.94
C ARG A 43 -0.49 9.20 -5.18
N PRO A 44 -0.24 9.77 -6.37
CA PRO A 44 0.97 10.56 -6.63
C PRO A 44 1.15 11.69 -5.61
N LYS A 45 2.40 12.02 -5.29
CA LYS A 45 2.74 13.16 -4.41
C LYS A 45 2.47 14.51 -5.09
N ASN A 46 2.79 14.60 -6.37
CA ASN A 46 2.58 15.82 -7.13
C ASN A 46 1.09 16.11 -7.26
N SER A 47 0.66 17.31 -6.88
CA SER A 47 -0.75 17.70 -6.87
C SER A 47 -1.40 17.66 -8.26
N PHE A 48 -0.69 18.05 -9.30
CA PHE A 48 -1.21 18.02 -10.67
C PHE A 48 -1.37 16.57 -11.16
N LEU A 49 -0.35 15.73 -10.97
CA LEU A 49 -0.42 14.30 -11.29
C LEU A 49 -1.47 13.57 -10.48
N LYS A 50 -1.68 13.98 -9.23
CA LYS A 50 -2.74 13.43 -8.36
C LYS A 50 -4.13 13.68 -8.94
N ILE A 51 -4.38 14.87 -9.48
CA ILE A 51 -5.66 15.20 -10.13
C ILE A 51 -5.86 14.35 -11.38
N ILE A 52 -4.86 14.29 -12.27
CA ILE A 52 -4.93 13.47 -13.49
C ILE A 52 -5.15 12.00 -13.14
N HIS A 53 -4.38 11.48 -12.19
CA HIS A 53 -4.52 10.10 -11.72
C HIS A 53 -5.90 9.84 -11.11
N LYS A 54 -6.44 10.79 -10.36
CA LYS A 54 -7.76 10.70 -9.75
C LYS A 54 -8.88 10.62 -10.81
N ILE A 55 -8.84 11.48 -11.82
CA ILE A 55 -9.79 11.48 -12.93
C ILE A 55 -9.65 10.20 -13.77
N GLY A 56 -8.43 9.82 -14.13
CA GLY A 56 -8.16 8.63 -14.93
C GLY A 56 -8.60 7.34 -14.24
N THR A 57 -8.28 7.19 -12.96
CA THR A 57 -8.71 6.01 -12.17
C THR A 57 -10.23 6.00 -11.95
N TYR A 58 -10.87 7.16 -11.79
CA TYR A 58 -12.33 7.24 -11.70
C TYR A 58 -12.98 6.67 -12.96
N ILE A 59 -12.59 7.20 -14.13
CA ILE A 59 -13.15 6.77 -15.41
C ILE A 59 -12.88 5.30 -15.66
N LEU A 60 -11.62 4.86 -15.51
CA LEU A 60 -11.21 3.49 -15.79
C LEU A 60 -11.94 2.48 -14.88
N LEU A 61 -11.93 2.71 -13.57
CA LEU A 61 -12.50 1.78 -12.61
C LEU A 61 -14.02 1.70 -12.72
N HIS A 62 -14.70 2.81 -13.00
CA HIS A 62 -16.15 2.79 -13.21
C HIS A 62 -16.51 2.12 -14.55
N PHE A 63 -15.73 2.34 -15.60
CA PHE A 63 -15.92 1.67 -16.88
C PHE A 63 -15.74 0.14 -16.76
N VAL A 64 -14.64 -0.32 -16.11
CA VAL A 64 -14.43 -1.74 -15.87
C VAL A 64 -15.50 -2.31 -14.95
N GLY A 65 -15.87 -1.60 -13.89
CA GLY A 65 -16.94 -2.01 -12.97
C GLY A 65 -18.30 -2.16 -13.66
N PHE A 66 -18.58 -1.31 -14.66
CA PHE A 66 -19.80 -1.41 -15.47
C PHE A 66 -19.77 -2.67 -16.37
N ILE A 67 -18.66 -2.92 -17.06
CA ILE A 67 -18.51 -4.09 -17.93
C ILE A 67 -18.58 -5.40 -17.14
N THR A 68 -17.95 -5.44 -15.95
CA THR A 68 -17.90 -6.64 -15.10
C THR A 68 -19.11 -6.80 -14.20
N LEU A 69 -20.06 -5.86 -14.19
CA LEU A 69 -21.22 -5.77 -13.29
C LEU A 69 -20.84 -5.73 -11.80
N ASN A 70 -19.65 -5.23 -11.49
CA ASN A 70 -19.09 -5.14 -10.14
C ASN A 70 -18.75 -3.70 -9.71
N LEU A 71 -19.63 -2.74 -10.03
CA LEU A 71 -19.43 -1.31 -9.73
C LEU A 71 -19.08 -1.03 -8.27
N LYS A 72 -19.66 -1.79 -7.32
CA LYS A 72 -19.43 -1.61 -5.90
C LYS A 72 -17.97 -1.84 -5.51
N GLU A 73 -17.37 -2.93 -6.00
CA GLU A 73 -15.97 -3.30 -5.68
C GLU A 73 -14.98 -2.31 -6.29
N TYR A 74 -15.21 -1.89 -7.53
CA TYR A 74 -14.35 -0.90 -8.19
C TYR A 74 -14.50 0.50 -7.60
N SER A 75 -15.70 0.89 -7.15
CA SER A 75 -15.90 2.12 -6.38
C SER A 75 -15.21 2.10 -5.03
N PHE A 76 -15.20 0.94 -4.35
CA PHE A 76 -14.44 0.75 -3.11
C PHE A 76 -12.94 0.91 -3.34
N LEU A 77 -12.40 0.27 -4.39
CA LEU A 77 -10.99 0.39 -4.76
C LEU A 77 -10.60 1.86 -5.00
N TYR A 78 -11.42 2.61 -5.75
CA TYR A 78 -11.19 4.03 -5.98
C TYR A 78 -11.13 4.85 -4.68
N LYS A 79 -12.11 4.63 -3.79
CA LYS A 79 -12.20 5.34 -2.51
C LYS A 79 -11.06 4.98 -1.57
N SER A 80 -10.63 3.71 -1.51
CA SER A 80 -9.55 3.26 -0.65
C SER A 80 -8.23 3.98 -0.93
N LEU A 81 -7.97 4.36 -2.19
CA LEU A 81 -6.80 5.15 -2.57
C LEU A 81 -6.80 6.58 -2.01
N ASP A 82 -7.98 7.15 -1.75
CA ASP A 82 -8.09 8.50 -1.19
C ASP A 82 -8.02 8.51 0.34
N PHE A 83 -8.49 7.45 0.99
CA PHE A 83 -8.49 7.35 2.46
C PHE A 83 -7.15 6.90 3.02
N TYR A 84 -6.35 6.16 2.26
CA TYR A 84 -5.07 5.70 2.75
C TYR A 84 -4.03 6.82 2.77
N PRO A 85 -3.38 7.10 3.92
CA PRO A 85 -2.38 8.15 4.01
C PRO A 85 -1.14 7.83 3.18
N GLN A 86 -0.34 8.85 2.88
CA GLN A 86 0.91 8.67 2.14
C GLN A 86 1.82 7.66 2.88
N PRO A 87 2.38 6.65 2.18
CA PRO A 87 3.15 5.60 2.82
C PRO A 87 4.36 6.12 3.60
N GLU A 88 5.01 7.17 3.12
CA GLU A 88 6.17 7.76 3.77
C GLU A 88 5.85 8.35 5.16
N VAL A 89 4.61 8.78 5.38
CA VAL A 89 4.17 9.33 6.67
C VAL A 89 3.64 8.22 7.56
N HIS A 90 2.81 7.34 7.00
CA HIS A 90 2.13 6.29 7.78
C HIS A 90 3.09 5.18 8.24
N LEU A 91 4.02 4.78 7.37
CA LEU A 91 4.93 3.67 7.63
C LEU A 91 6.21 4.08 8.39
N SER A 92 6.48 5.37 8.56
CA SER A 92 7.68 5.85 9.27
C SER A 92 7.65 5.62 10.78
N LYS A 93 6.47 5.40 11.36
CA LYS A 93 6.25 5.21 12.80
C LYS A 93 6.26 3.72 13.16
N ASN A 94 7.43 3.10 13.25
CA ASN A 94 7.53 1.68 13.60
C ASN A 94 8.87 1.34 14.27
N ASN A 95 9.01 0.13 14.76
CA ASN A 95 10.17 -0.36 15.49
C ASN A 95 11.21 -1.07 14.61
N TYR A 96 11.08 -1.01 13.28
CA TYR A 96 12.04 -1.63 12.37
C TYR A 96 13.34 -0.82 12.31
N THR A 97 14.46 -1.52 12.15
CA THR A 97 15.79 -0.89 12.14
C THR A 97 16.07 -0.09 10.88
N ASN A 98 15.46 -0.49 9.78
CA ASN A 98 15.58 0.20 8.50
C ASN A 98 14.27 0.13 7.72
N LEU A 99 13.88 1.24 7.12
CA LEU A 99 12.74 1.37 6.23
C LEU A 99 13.15 2.08 4.96
N VAL A 100 13.04 1.40 3.84
CA VAL A 100 13.23 1.97 2.51
C VAL A 100 11.88 1.97 1.80
N ILE A 101 11.45 3.13 1.31
CA ILE A 101 10.23 3.28 0.51
C ILE A 101 10.60 3.81 -0.86
N GLU A 102 10.29 3.05 -1.89
CA GLU A 102 10.45 3.43 -3.29
C GLU A 102 9.09 3.52 -3.97
N ARG A 103 8.91 4.54 -4.77
CA ARG A 103 7.74 4.66 -5.64
C ARG A 103 8.08 4.15 -7.02
N VAL A 104 7.17 3.35 -7.57
CA VAL A 104 7.36 2.67 -8.84
C VAL A 104 6.13 2.82 -9.74
N GLY A 105 6.31 2.56 -11.02
CA GLY A 105 5.24 2.61 -12.00
C GLY A 105 4.96 4.00 -12.55
N LEU A 106 3.99 4.05 -13.44
CA LEU A 106 3.58 5.29 -14.10
C LEU A 106 2.98 6.26 -13.05
N PHE A 107 3.47 7.50 -12.99
CA PHE A 107 3.03 8.53 -12.04
C PHE A 107 3.24 8.21 -10.56
N ASP A 108 4.14 7.27 -10.21
CA ASP A 108 4.47 6.93 -8.81
C ASP A 108 3.26 6.45 -7.98
N PHE A 109 2.29 5.76 -8.61
CA PHE A 109 1.08 5.32 -7.92
C PHE A 109 1.20 3.96 -7.23
N VAL A 110 2.30 3.28 -7.39
CA VAL A 110 2.66 2.07 -6.63
C VAL A 110 3.86 2.38 -5.75
N TYR A 111 3.92 1.82 -4.57
CA TYR A 111 5.08 1.92 -3.71
C TYR A 111 5.54 0.54 -3.24
N LEU A 112 6.84 0.42 -3.07
CA LEU A 112 7.52 -0.71 -2.46
C LEU A 112 8.12 -0.24 -1.14
N GLY A 113 7.67 -0.82 -0.03
CA GLY A 113 8.25 -0.63 1.28
C GLY A 113 9.05 -1.86 1.70
N VAL A 114 10.30 -1.68 2.12
CA VAL A 114 11.14 -2.75 2.67
C VAL A 114 11.52 -2.38 4.08
N PHE A 115 11.07 -3.18 5.02
CA PHE A 115 11.35 -3.06 6.45
C PHE A 115 12.32 -4.16 6.85
N THR A 116 13.34 -3.83 7.64
CA THR A 116 14.28 -4.82 8.19
C THR A 116 14.14 -4.86 9.70
N LYS A 117 13.98 -6.07 10.25
CA LYS A 117 13.98 -6.33 11.69
C LYS A 117 15.35 -6.27 12.31
#